data_38028c241be5291a69e9de02a30b286d
#
_entry.id   38028c241be5291a69e9de02a30b286d
#
_cell.length_a   1.000
_cell.length_b   1.000
_cell.length_c   1.000
_cell.angle_alpha   90.00
_cell.angle_beta   90.00
_cell.angle_gamma   90.00
#
_symmetry.space_group_name_H-M   'P 1'
#
loop_
_entity.id
_entity.type
_entity.pdbx_description
1 polymer ?
#
loop_
_entity_poly.entity_id
_entity_poly.type
_entity_poly.pdbx_seq_one_letter_code
_entity_poly.pdbx_strand_id
1 'polypeptide(L)'
;MGTGGVVAAAALAGVVAAGAGGLAAPDDEPWRALGLEVVDRVTQDDPECVSHSFGQVHDLLTTTPCVSLTRLLMTVRDDKGTLIAVSAAWVQFERPEAAAEWKRVEDVHGTGDISPLSPSLLQLDPITFTAHHYDSQLLDTTVVIAESEPVKGQPTPELLKDVATVAVRTPRP
;
A
#
# COMPACT_ATOMS: atom_id res chain seq x y z
N MET A 1 3.78 -26.01 61.49
CA MET A 1 4.93 -26.34 60.65
C MET A 1 4.37 -26.69 59.28
N GLY A 2 4.38 -25.77 58.35
CA GLY A 2 3.85 -25.94 57.00
C GLY A 2 4.83 -25.28 56.02
N THR A 3 5.53 -26.12 55.30
CA THR A 3 6.49 -25.72 54.27
C THR A 3 5.77 -25.33 52.99
N GLY A 4 5.83 -24.05 52.61
CA GLY A 4 5.33 -23.54 51.36
C GLY A 4 6.30 -23.87 50.23
N GLY A 5 5.82 -24.61 49.23
CA GLY A 5 6.51 -24.84 47.95
C GLY A 5 6.30 -23.67 47.00
N VAL A 6 7.38 -23.02 46.60
CA VAL A 6 7.37 -22.02 45.52
C VAL A 6 7.51 -22.74 44.18
N VAL A 7 6.49 -22.67 43.34
CA VAL A 7 6.55 -23.18 41.98
C VAL A 7 7.05 -22.06 41.07
N ALA A 8 8.27 -22.18 40.58
CA ALA A 8 8.83 -21.29 39.56
C ALA A 8 8.27 -21.68 38.17
N ALA A 9 7.46 -20.82 37.59
CA ALA A 9 7.03 -20.97 36.19
C ALA A 9 8.14 -20.44 35.28
N ALA A 10 8.81 -21.35 34.59
CA ALA A 10 9.76 -21.00 33.54
C ALA A 10 8.96 -20.63 32.27
N ALA A 11 8.99 -19.35 31.89
CA ALA A 11 8.50 -18.90 30.61
C ALA A 11 9.49 -19.28 29.52
N LEU A 12 9.15 -20.26 28.70
CA LEU A 12 9.88 -20.56 27.45
C LEU A 12 9.54 -19.50 26.42
N ALA A 13 10.44 -18.54 26.20
CA ALA A 13 10.42 -17.68 25.05
C ALA A 13 10.75 -18.51 23.80
N GLY A 14 9.74 -18.91 23.03
CA GLY A 14 9.92 -19.57 21.76
C GLY A 14 10.46 -18.57 20.73
N VAL A 15 11.74 -18.69 20.39
CA VAL A 15 12.31 -18.05 19.22
C VAL A 15 11.78 -18.81 18.00
N VAL A 16 10.82 -18.23 17.29
CA VAL A 16 10.40 -18.74 15.98
C VAL A 16 11.48 -18.33 14.99
N ALA A 17 12.40 -19.24 14.68
CA ALA A 17 13.31 -19.09 13.56
C ALA A 17 12.45 -19.12 12.27
N ALA A 18 12.37 -18.01 11.56
CA ALA A 18 11.79 -17.94 10.24
C ALA A 18 12.63 -18.80 9.29
N GLY A 19 12.17 -20.03 9.04
CA GLY A 19 12.73 -20.91 8.03
C GLY A 19 12.45 -20.31 6.65
N ALA A 20 13.47 -20.12 5.85
CA ALA A 20 13.35 -19.81 4.43
C ALA A 20 12.64 -20.97 3.71
N GLY A 21 11.38 -20.76 3.36
CA GLY A 21 10.50 -21.75 2.74
C GLY A 21 9.01 -21.45 2.98
N GLY A 22 8.65 -20.17 3.22
CA GLY A 22 7.28 -19.77 3.42
C GLY A 22 6.43 -20.04 2.17
N LEU A 23 5.34 -20.79 2.34
CA LEU A 23 4.25 -20.79 1.35
C LEU A 23 3.84 -19.33 1.17
N ALA A 24 3.91 -18.84 -0.08
CA ALA A 24 3.49 -17.48 -0.39
C ALA A 24 2.05 -17.26 0.07
N ALA A 25 1.78 -16.07 0.60
CA ALA A 25 0.43 -15.71 1.00
C ALA A 25 -0.52 -15.78 -0.21
N PRO A 26 -1.82 -16.12 -0.02
CA PRO A 26 -2.80 -16.13 -1.11
C PRO A 26 -2.86 -14.82 -1.89
N ASP A 27 -2.57 -13.70 -1.23
CA ASP A 27 -2.56 -12.36 -1.80
C ASP A 27 -1.38 -12.09 -2.77
N ASP A 28 -0.39 -12.99 -2.83
CA ASP A 28 0.78 -12.84 -3.71
C ASP A 28 0.56 -13.45 -5.11
N GLU A 29 -0.53 -14.18 -5.33
CA GLU A 29 -0.81 -14.83 -6.62
C GLU A 29 -0.90 -13.85 -7.80
N PRO A 30 -1.57 -12.68 -7.69
CA PRO A 30 -1.61 -11.72 -8.79
C PRO A 30 -0.24 -11.18 -9.19
N TRP A 31 0.68 -11.02 -8.22
CA TRP A 31 2.06 -10.59 -8.47
C TRP A 31 2.85 -11.65 -9.22
N ARG A 32 2.70 -12.91 -8.83
CA ARG A 32 3.36 -14.04 -9.52
C ARG A 32 2.87 -14.22 -10.95
N ALA A 33 1.60 -13.91 -11.24
CA ALA A 33 1.08 -13.91 -12.60
C ALA A 33 1.79 -12.90 -13.50
N LEU A 34 2.35 -11.80 -12.94
CA LEU A 34 3.21 -10.84 -13.63
C LEU A 34 4.70 -11.25 -13.63
N GLY A 35 5.06 -12.39 -13.04
CA GLY A 35 6.47 -12.79 -12.86
C GLY A 35 7.19 -12.02 -11.76
N LEU A 36 6.43 -11.47 -10.80
CA LEU A 36 6.93 -10.66 -9.71
C LEU A 36 6.73 -11.35 -8.36
N GLU A 37 7.60 -11.06 -7.41
CA GLU A 37 7.47 -11.43 -6.00
C GLU A 37 7.41 -10.18 -5.12
N VAL A 38 6.62 -10.20 -4.07
CA VAL A 38 6.61 -9.14 -3.05
C VAL A 38 7.87 -9.28 -2.20
N VAL A 39 8.65 -8.20 -2.11
CA VAL A 39 9.92 -8.17 -1.35
C VAL A 39 9.70 -7.62 0.05
N ASP A 40 9.06 -6.46 0.14
CA ASP A 40 8.81 -5.76 1.39
C ASP A 40 7.56 -4.90 1.30
N ARG A 41 6.93 -4.62 2.45
CA ARG A 41 5.75 -3.76 2.53
C ARG A 41 5.60 -3.12 3.91
N VAL A 42 5.05 -1.92 3.92
CA VAL A 42 4.64 -1.19 5.11
C VAL A 42 3.26 -0.58 4.88
N THR A 43 2.43 -0.63 5.89
CA THR A 43 1.07 -0.09 5.86
C THR A 43 0.89 0.89 7.01
N GLN A 44 0.12 1.94 6.77
CA GLN A 44 -0.27 2.91 7.78
C GLN A 44 -1.75 3.24 7.65
N ASP A 45 -2.47 3.15 8.78
CA ASP A 45 -3.85 3.61 8.90
C ASP A 45 -3.87 5.01 9.50
N ASP A 46 -4.61 5.90 8.85
CA ASP A 46 -4.79 7.29 9.28
C ASP A 46 -6.29 7.58 9.47
N PRO A 47 -6.69 8.28 10.55
CA PRO A 47 -8.09 8.56 10.84
C PRO A 47 -8.69 9.65 9.95
N GLU A 48 -7.86 10.34 9.16
CA GLU A 48 -8.26 11.43 8.28
C GLU A 48 -7.34 11.53 7.06
N CYS A 49 -7.79 12.19 5.99
CA CYS A 49 -7.07 12.26 4.72
C CYS A 49 -6.45 13.63 4.44
N VAL A 50 -6.96 14.69 5.03
CA VAL A 50 -6.64 16.07 4.63
C VAL A 50 -5.14 16.34 4.77
N SER A 51 -4.54 16.01 5.92
CA SER A 51 -3.11 16.22 6.16
C SER A 51 -2.19 15.33 5.31
N HIS A 52 -2.77 14.34 4.65
CA HIS A 52 -2.06 13.37 3.80
C HIS A 52 -2.39 13.54 2.31
N SER A 53 -2.86 14.71 1.92
CA SER A 53 -3.25 15.01 0.54
C SER A 53 -2.73 16.37 0.11
N PHE A 54 -2.71 16.64 -1.18
CA PHE A 54 -2.32 17.93 -1.75
C PHE A 54 -3.12 18.29 -3.00
N GLY A 55 -3.02 19.56 -3.44
CA GLY A 55 -3.71 20.07 -4.62
C GLY A 55 -5.22 20.12 -4.50
N GLN A 56 -5.95 20.01 -5.60
CA GLN A 56 -7.42 20.03 -5.64
C GLN A 56 -8.03 18.83 -4.88
N VAL A 57 -7.31 17.71 -4.83
CA VAL A 57 -7.68 16.54 -4.01
C VAL A 57 -7.79 16.92 -2.54
N HIS A 58 -6.79 17.65 -2.01
CA HIS A 58 -6.80 18.20 -0.66
C HIS A 58 -7.98 19.18 -0.44
N ASP A 59 -8.21 20.09 -1.40
CA ASP A 59 -9.29 21.09 -1.28
C ASP A 59 -10.65 20.40 -1.19
N LEU A 60 -10.86 19.33 -1.99
CA LEU A 60 -12.10 18.55 -1.93
C LEU A 60 -12.22 17.80 -0.60
N LEU A 61 -11.16 17.18 -0.09
CA LEU A 61 -11.18 16.49 1.21
C LEU A 61 -11.42 17.43 2.39
N THR A 62 -11.08 18.72 2.26
CA THR A 62 -11.40 19.73 3.28
C THR A 62 -12.91 19.98 3.39
N THR A 63 -13.65 19.87 2.28
CA THR A 63 -15.11 20.09 2.24
C THR A 63 -15.90 18.80 2.33
N THR A 64 -15.35 17.71 1.85
CA THR A 64 -15.95 16.37 1.86
C THR A 64 -14.93 15.38 2.45
N PRO A 65 -14.80 15.33 3.80
CA PRO A 65 -13.78 14.54 4.45
C PRO A 65 -13.97 13.03 4.24
N CYS A 66 -12.87 12.31 4.21
CA CYS A 66 -12.90 10.85 4.28
C CYS A 66 -13.25 10.36 5.69
N VAL A 67 -13.65 9.10 5.80
CA VAL A 67 -13.88 8.39 7.07
C VAL A 67 -12.60 7.72 7.56
N SER A 68 -11.80 7.19 6.64
CA SER A 68 -10.52 6.56 6.94
C SER A 68 -9.61 6.53 5.70
N LEU A 69 -8.32 6.49 5.96
CA LEU A 69 -7.28 6.34 4.96
C LEU A 69 -6.36 5.20 5.38
N THR A 70 -6.11 4.24 4.47
CA THR A 70 -5.02 3.27 4.62
C THR A 70 -4.05 3.51 3.49
N ARG A 71 -2.76 3.64 3.80
CA ARG A 71 -1.69 3.79 2.81
C ARG A 71 -0.74 2.60 2.87
N LEU A 72 -0.33 2.14 1.71
CA LEU A 72 0.62 1.06 1.53
C LEU A 72 1.80 1.57 0.70
N LEU A 73 3.00 1.24 1.13
CA LEU A 73 4.19 1.26 0.29
C LEU A 73 4.74 -0.15 0.26
N MET A 74 5.03 -0.67 -0.93
CA MET A 74 5.62 -1.99 -1.10
C MET A 74 6.62 -2.01 -2.24
N THR A 75 7.44 -3.05 -2.28
CA THR A 75 8.30 -3.34 -3.41
C THR A 75 8.03 -4.72 -3.96
N VAL A 76 8.07 -4.83 -5.29
CA VAL A 76 7.99 -6.09 -6.02
C VAL A 76 9.21 -6.25 -6.90
N ARG A 77 9.64 -7.50 -7.14
CA ARG A 77 10.86 -7.81 -7.88
C ARG A 77 10.65 -8.95 -8.86
N ASP A 78 11.28 -8.86 -10.04
CA ASP A 78 11.37 -9.96 -10.99
C ASP A 78 12.59 -10.87 -10.73
N ASP A 79 12.70 -11.96 -11.47
CA ASP A 79 13.81 -12.92 -11.40
C ASP A 79 15.15 -12.35 -11.90
N LYS A 80 15.14 -11.22 -12.61
CA LYS A 80 16.31 -10.50 -13.15
C LYS A 80 16.82 -9.42 -12.19
N GLY A 81 16.12 -9.21 -11.08
CA GLY A 81 16.46 -8.21 -10.07
C GLY A 81 15.97 -6.79 -10.38
N THR A 82 15.04 -6.64 -11.33
CA THR A 82 14.28 -5.39 -11.50
C THR A 82 13.43 -5.18 -10.26
N LEU A 83 13.51 -3.99 -9.65
CA LEU A 83 12.76 -3.63 -8.45
C LEU A 83 11.83 -2.47 -8.76
N ILE A 84 10.56 -2.62 -8.41
CA ILE A 84 9.48 -1.64 -8.61
C ILE A 84 8.89 -1.29 -7.26
N ALA A 85 8.75 0.01 -6.98
CA ALA A 85 8.00 0.50 -5.84
C ALA A 85 6.54 0.70 -6.23
N VAL A 86 5.65 0.40 -5.29
CA VAL A 86 4.21 0.56 -5.42
C VAL A 86 3.71 1.36 -4.23
N SER A 87 3.03 2.47 -4.51
CA SER A 87 2.23 3.21 -3.55
C SER A 87 0.77 2.89 -3.80
N ALA A 88 0.01 2.57 -2.76
CA ALA A 88 -1.42 2.41 -2.86
C ALA A 88 -2.14 3.05 -1.67
N ALA A 89 -3.37 3.51 -1.88
CA ALA A 89 -4.20 4.07 -0.82
C ALA A 89 -5.65 3.62 -0.97
N TRP A 90 -6.28 3.31 0.17
CA TRP A 90 -7.71 3.04 0.31
C TRP A 90 -8.34 4.22 1.05
N VAL A 91 -9.12 5.02 0.32
CA VAL A 91 -9.79 6.21 0.83
C VAL A 91 -11.26 5.90 0.99
N GLN A 92 -11.74 5.83 2.23
CA GLN A 92 -13.13 5.50 2.53
C GLN A 92 -13.94 6.76 2.82
N PHE A 93 -15.11 6.86 2.23
CA PHE A 93 -16.08 7.93 2.43
C PHE A 93 -17.34 7.44 3.14
N GLU A 94 -18.12 8.36 3.65
CA GLU A 94 -19.40 8.05 4.31
C GLU A 94 -20.46 7.59 3.30
N ARG A 95 -20.38 8.08 2.05
CA ARG A 95 -21.38 7.85 1.00
C ARG A 95 -20.72 7.54 -0.35
N PRO A 96 -21.33 6.67 -1.18
CA PRO A 96 -20.81 6.35 -2.51
C PRO A 96 -20.68 7.55 -3.45
N GLU A 97 -21.56 8.54 -3.34
CA GLU A 97 -21.51 9.74 -4.18
C GLU A 97 -20.26 10.58 -3.87
N ALA A 98 -19.88 10.69 -2.59
CA ALA A 98 -18.67 11.38 -2.18
C ALA A 98 -17.43 10.66 -2.71
N ALA A 99 -17.38 9.33 -2.62
CA ALA A 99 -16.30 8.51 -3.19
C ALA A 99 -16.21 8.70 -4.71
N ALA A 100 -17.34 8.66 -5.42
CA ALA A 100 -17.36 8.84 -6.87
C ALA A 100 -16.96 10.27 -7.30
N GLU A 101 -17.33 11.29 -6.53
CA GLU A 101 -16.92 12.66 -6.78
C GLU A 101 -15.42 12.85 -6.58
N TRP A 102 -14.90 12.34 -5.47
CA TRP A 102 -13.47 12.40 -5.17
C TRP A 102 -12.65 11.69 -6.24
N LYS A 103 -13.03 10.46 -6.62
CA LYS A 103 -12.35 9.71 -7.68
C LYS A 103 -12.29 10.47 -9.00
N ARG A 104 -13.34 11.20 -9.38
CA ARG A 104 -13.32 12.00 -10.62
C ARG A 104 -12.30 13.14 -10.61
N VAL A 105 -11.97 13.68 -9.45
CA VAL A 105 -10.91 14.68 -9.31
C VAL A 105 -9.54 13.99 -9.31
N GLU A 106 -9.41 12.91 -8.53
CA GLU A 106 -8.18 12.13 -8.40
C GLU A 106 -7.69 11.56 -9.76
N ASP A 107 -8.61 11.06 -10.59
CA ASP A 107 -8.27 10.49 -11.90
C ASP A 107 -7.77 11.52 -12.94
N VAL A 108 -7.76 12.80 -12.61
CA VAL A 108 -7.24 13.85 -13.50
C VAL A 108 -5.80 14.16 -13.14
N HIS A 109 -4.87 13.74 -13.98
CA HIS A 109 -3.43 13.98 -13.76
C HIS A 109 -3.12 15.44 -13.46
N GLY A 110 -2.42 15.70 -12.38
CA GLY A 110 -1.99 17.05 -11.96
C GLY A 110 -2.97 17.80 -11.05
N THR A 111 -4.09 17.20 -10.65
CA THR A 111 -5.03 17.81 -9.67
C THR A 111 -4.56 17.69 -8.22
N GLY A 112 -3.59 16.87 -7.93
CA GLY A 112 -3.13 16.50 -6.60
C GLY A 112 -3.26 15.00 -6.37
N ASP A 113 -3.02 14.56 -5.13
CA ASP A 113 -3.04 13.14 -4.78
C ASP A 113 -3.07 12.93 -3.25
N ILE A 114 -3.20 11.66 -2.83
CA ILE A 114 -2.82 11.22 -1.49
C ILE A 114 -1.30 11.08 -1.43
N SER A 115 -0.67 11.71 -0.45
CA SER A 115 0.78 11.65 -0.26
C SER A 115 1.24 10.22 0.03
N PRO A 116 2.12 9.64 -0.78
CA PRO A 116 2.69 8.32 -0.56
C PRO A 116 3.40 8.21 0.81
N LEU A 117 3.52 7.00 1.34
CA LEU A 117 4.40 6.73 2.47
C LEU A 117 5.87 6.98 2.07
N SER A 118 6.67 7.44 3.03
CA SER A 118 8.09 7.71 2.77
C SER A 118 8.84 6.44 2.33
N PRO A 119 9.56 6.48 1.21
CA PRO A 119 10.40 5.37 0.75
C PRO A 119 11.42 4.89 1.80
N SER A 120 11.87 5.78 2.68
CA SER A 120 12.79 5.46 3.77
C SER A 120 12.25 4.42 4.76
N LEU A 121 10.93 4.21 4.84
CA LEU A 121 10.33 3.16 5.65
C LEU A 121 10.71 1.74 5.16
N LEU A 122 11.03 1.60 3.88
CA LEU A 122 11.57 0.38 3.28
C LEU A 122 13.08 0.50 2.95
N GLN A 123 13.78 1.45 3.56
CA GLN A 123 15.22 1.71 3.35
C GLN A 123 15.57 1.98 1.87
N LEU A 124 14.64 2.57 1.13
CA LEU A 124 14.82 2.97 -0.26
C LEU A 124 15.34 4.41 -0.36
N ASP A 125 16.08 4.69 -1.43
CA ASP A 125 16.38 6.06 -1.84
C ASP A 125 15.09 6.83 -2.15
N PRO A 126 15.12 8.18 -2.16
CA PRO A 126 13.95 8.97 -2.51
C PRO A 126 13.38 8.59 -3.88
N ILE A 127 12.09 8.29 -3.92
CA ILE A 127 11.32 7.96 -5.12
C ILE A 127 10.27 9.06 -5.30
N THR A 128 10.12 9.56 -6.53
CA THR A 128 9.02 10.44 -6.88
C THR A 128 7.95 9.64 -7.59
N PHE A 129 6.80 9.52 -6.99
CA PHE A 129 5.61 8.99 -7.63
C PHE A 129 5.02 10.07 -8.53
N THR A 130 4.83 9.73 -9.81
CA THR A 130 4.55 10.71 -10.89
C THR A 130 3.15 10.62 -11.44
N ALA A 131 2.36 9.67 -10.98
CA ALA A 131 1.04 9.30 -11.50
C ALA A 131 1.04 8.90 -13.01
N HIS A 132 2.21 8.68 -13.65
CA HIS A 132 2.27 8.20 -15.02
C HIS A 132 1.82 6.73 -15.14
N HIS A 133 2.09 5.93 -14.12
CA HIS A 133 1.70 4.53 -14.03
C HIS A 133 0.71 4.36 -12.87
N TYR A 134 -0.44 4.96 -13.05
CA TYR A 134 -1.51 5.07 -12.07
C TYR A 134 -2.72 4.23 -12.48
N ASP A 135 -3.43 3.66 -11.51
CA ASP A 135 -4.75 3.07 -11.68
C ASP A 135 -5.63 3.36 -10.46
N SER A 136 -6.94 3.28 -10.64
CA SER A 136 -7.89 3.52 -9.58
C SER A 136 -9.15 2.64 -9.70
N GLN A 137 -9.75 2.29 -8.57
CA GLN A 137 -10.97 1.51 -8.50
C GLN A 137 -11.95 2.11 -7.49
N LEU A 138 -13.22 2.16 -7.85
CA LEU A 138 -14.32 2.52 -6.94
C LEU A 138 -15.00 1.24 -6.44
N LEU A 139 -15.02 1.05 -5.13
CA LEU A 139 -15.66 -0.07 -4.44
C LEU A 139 -16.67 0.50 -3.43
N ASP A 140 -17.90 0.76 -3.91
CA ASP A 140 -18.96 1.38 -3.12
C ASP A 140 -18.50 2.72 -2.49
N THR A 141 -18.22 2.76 -1.20
CA THR A 141 -17.77 3.96 -0.47
C THR A 141 -16.24 4.11 -0.45
N THR A 142 -15.50 3.16 -0.99
CA THR A 142 -14.02 3.18 -0.96
C THR A 142 -13.46 3.39 -2.35
N VAL A 143 -12.56 4.36 -2.48
CA VAL A 143 -11.71 4.49 -3.67
C VAL A 143 -10.35 3.90 -3.34
N VAL A 144 -9.87 3.02 -4.21
CA VAL A 144 -8.51 2.51 -4.17
C VAL A 144 -7.73 3.16 -5.30
N ILE A 145 -6.58 3.72 -5.00
CA ILE A 145 -5.63 4.28 -5.97
C ILE A 145 -4.29 3.58 -5.83
N ALA A 146 -3.54 3.47 -6.91
CA ALA A 146 -2.19 2.96 -6.87
C ALA A 146 -1.33 3.53 -7.99
N GLU A 147 -0.06 3.70 -7.66
CA GLU A 147 1.01 4.11 -8.58
C GLU A 147 2.19 3.16 -8.48
N SER A 148 2.94 3.06 -9.55
CA SER A 148 4.18 2.29 -9.56
C SER A 148 5.32 3.06 -10.20
N GLU A 149 6.53 2.93 -9.63
CA GLU A 149 7.74 3.59 -10.13
C GLU A 149 8.94 2.63 -10.08
N PRO A 150 9.86 2.72 -11.05
CA PRO A 150 11.06 1.92 -11.03
C PRO A 150 12.00 2.34 -9.90
N VAL A 151 12.53 1.36 -9.14
CA VAL A 151 13.59 1.57 -8.14
C VAL A 151 14.94 1.13 -8.71
N LYS A 152 14.95 -0.01 -9.39
CA LYS A 152 16.15 -0.59 -10.00
C LYS A 152 15.78 -1.32 -11.28
N GLY A 153 16.67 -1.24 -12.27
CA GLY A 153 16.44 -1.82 -13.58
C GLY A 153 15.65 -0.88 -14.50
N GLN A 154 15.13 -1.42 -15.59
CA GLN A 154 14.36 -0.67 -16.58
C GLN A 154 13.09 -1.47 -16.94
N PRO A 155 12.10 -1.50 -16.04
CA PRO A 155 10.81 -2.11 -16.36
C PRO A 155 10.13 -1.36 -17.50
N THR A 156 9.33 -2.06 -18.30
CA THR A 156 8.58 -1.39 -19.37
C THR A 156 7.43 -0.58 -18.78
N PRO A 157 6.97 0.49 -19.46
CA PRO A 157 5.78 1.25 -19.03
C PRO A 157 4.54 0.37 -18.87
N GLU A 158 4.38 -0.64 -19.72
CA GLU A 158 3.28 -1.60 -19.66
C GLU A 158 3.33 -2.41 -18.35
N LEU A 159 4.50 -2.92 -17.98
CA LEU A 159 4.67 -3.66 -16.71
C LEU A 159 4.36 -2.76 -15.51
N LEU A 160 4.83 -1.52 -15.52
CA LEU A 160 4.52 -0.55 -14.46
C LEU A 160 3.00 -0.31 -14.36
N LYS A 161 2.31 -0.13 -15.49
CA LYS A 161 0.85 0.02 -15.50
C LYS A 161 0.14 -1.22 -14.98
N ASP A 162 0.57 -2.42 -15.39
CA ASP A 162 0.00 -3.69 -14.90
C ASP A 162 0.21 -3.85 -13.38
N VAL A 163 1.35 -3.43 -12.86
CA VAL A 163 1.66 -3.41 -11.43
C VAL A 163 0.66 -2.50 -10.68
N ALA A 164 0.42 -1.28 -11.14
CA ALA A 164 -0.59 -0.40 -10.54
C ALA A 164 -2.00 -1.02 -10.62
N THR A 165 -2.34 -1.66 -11.74
CA THR A 165 -3.64 -2.34 -11.93
C THR A 165 -3.81 -3.54 -11.00
N VAL A 166 -2.76 -4.29 -10.70
CA VAL A 166 -2.80 -5.36 -9.69
C VAL A 166 -2.96 -4.77 -8.30
N ALA A 167 -2.24 -3.68 -8.00
CA ALA A 167 -2.27 -3.05 -6.69
C ALA A 167 -3.67 -2.56 -6.28
N VAL A 168 -4.42 -1.92 -7.18
CA VAL A 168 -5.79 -1.44 -6.87
C VAL A 168 -6.79 -2.58 -6.61
N ARG A 169 -6.48 -3.80 -7.04
CA ARG A 169 -7.31 -5.00 -6.83
C ARG A 169 -6.90 -5.80 -5.60
N THR A 170 -5.78 -5.43 -5.00
CA THR A 170 -5.31 -6.07 -3.76
C THR A 170 -6.26 -5.71 -2.63
N PRO A 171 -6.69 -6.68 -1.80
CA PRO A 171 -7.48 -6.38 -0.61
C PRO A 171 -6.79 -5.36 0.28
N ARG A 172 -7.58 -4.56 0.99
CA ARG A 172 -7.05 -3.66 2.01
C ARG A 172 -6.29 -4.51 3.06
N PRO A 173 -5.02 -4.17 3.37
CA PRO A 173 -4.20 -4.90 4.32
C PRO A 173 -4.78 -4.93 5.74
#